data_866d11de084b547f28c106285274a0ba
#
_entry.id   866d11de084b547f28c106285274a0ba
#
_cell.length_a   1.000
_cell.length_b   1.000
_cell.length_c   1.000
_cell.angle_alpha   90.00
_cell.angle_beta   90.00
_cell.angle_gamma   90.00
#
_symmetry.space_group_name_H-M   'P 1'
#
loop_
_entity.id
_entity.type
_entity.pdbx_description
1 polymer ?
#
loop_
_entity_poly.entity_id
_entity_poly.type
_entity_poly.pdbx_seq_one_letter_code
_entity_poly.pdbx_strand_id
1 'polypeptide(L)'
;MTPLPATRENTVFLAIAAYKDYEQHTFTLRKTAEKCGIPLLLCDQGERWQGFYRHKIEKMQSHLENLFAVGKRFAFILDGRDVAFIDPLDVVLRKFNKLNRGRAIFNHDVPGKIWPSHNETLQREIAGKVHSEHPRLNAGMIASDIVTLLKIQAHATAIRDSLLSGKSQDAFVRKIHHEIGAAHHDDDQHLYQICLACYPEMFHIDCERELFAVIMSYPNVMHEHSNDPTRHDVIHHAAILHSPWLSRGSDWNEWTLEIATQRN
;
A
#
# COMPACT_ATOMS: atom_id res chain seq x y z
N MET A 1 28.07 2.85 4.14
CA MET A 1 27.81 2.80 2.69
C MET A 1 26.50 3.51 2.42
N THR A 2 26.48 4.45 1.49
CA THR A 2 25.23 5.10 1.08
C THR A 2 24.35 4.04 0.37
N PRO A 3 23.07 3.92 0.72
CA PRO A 3 22.18 2.97 0.03
C PRO A 3 22.14 3.26 -1.47
N LEU A 4 22.09 2.20 -2.28
CA LEU A 4 21.92 2.32 -3.72
C LEU A 4 20.57 3.01 -4.00
N PRO A 5 20.51 4.04 -4.86
CA PRO A 5 19.24 4.69 -5.18
C PRO A 5 18.36 3.79 -6.07
N ALA A 6 17.04 3.96 -5.95
CA ALA A 6 16.10 3.38 -6.88
C ALA A 6 16.19 4.09 -8.24
N THR A 7 16.28 3.30 -9.30
CA THR A 7 16.31 3.72 -10.70
C THR A 7 15.29 2.91 -11.51
N ARG A 8 15.04 3.30 -12.75
CA ARG A 8 14.15 2.54 -13.66
C ARG A 8 14.57 1.07 -13.80
N GLU A 9 15.87 0.81 -13.88
CA GLU A 9 16.44 -0.52 -14.16
C GLU A 9 16.32 -1.46 -12.96
N ASN A 10 16.45 -0.95 -11.74
CA ASN A 10 16.47 -1.74 -10.50
C ASN A 10 15.15 -1.71 -9.72
N THR A 11 14.13 -1.01 -10.22
CA THR A 11 12.81 -0.88 -9.58
C THR A 11 11.73 -1.59 -10.39
N VAL A 12 10.72 -2.11 -9.70
CA VAL A 12 9.53 -2.73 -10.30
C VAL A 12 8.27 -2.20 -9.61
N PHE A 13 7.21 -2.07 -10.39
CA PHE A 13 5.88 -1.69 -9.93
C PHE A 13 4.95 -2.88 -10.12
N LEU A 14 4.46 -3.46 -9.03
CA LEU A 14 3.65 -4.67 -8.98
C LEU A 14 2.22 -4.30 -8.62
N ALA A 15 1.25 -4.77 -9.37
CA ALA A 15 -0.15 -4.62 -9.01
C ALA A 15 -0.86 -5.97 -9.06
N ILE A 16 -1.70 -6.23 -8.07
CA ILE A 16 -2.45 -7.47 -7.98
C ILE A 16 -3.66 -7.39 -8.91
N ALA A 17 -3.74 -8.32 -9.84
CA ALA A 17 -4.79 -8.41 -10.86
C ALA A 17 -5.57 -9.73 -10.80
N ALA A 18 -5.75 -10.30 -9.60
CA ALA A 18 -6.44 -11.56 -9.34
C ALA A 18 -7.97 -11.43 -9.48
N TYR A 19 -8.40 -11.03 -10.66
CA TYR A 19 -9.83 -10.85 -11.01
C TYR A 19 -10.08 -11.50 -12.37
N LYS A 20 -11.27 -12.12 -12.52
CA LYS A 20 -11.67 -12.69 -13.82
C LYS A 20 -11.66 -11.64 -14.92
N ASP A 21 -12.17 -10.44 -14.62
CA ASP A 21 -12.24 -9.30 -15.54
C ASP A 21 -11.14 -8.26 -15.18
N TYR A 22 -9.90 -8.74 -15.00
CA TYR A 22 -8.78 -7.91 -14.51
C TYR A 22 -8.52 -6.70 -15.40
N GLU A 23 -8.74 -6.78 -16.70
CA GLU A 23 -8.54 -5.67 -17.64
C GLU A 23 -9.42 -4.47 -17.30
N GLN A 24 -10.70 -4.72 -16.98
CA GLN A 24 -11.64 -3.68 -16.55
C GLN A 24 -11.26 -3.13 -15.18
N HIS A 25 -10.93 -4.02 -14.24
CA HIS A 25 -10.60 -3.64 -12.88
C HIS A 25 -9.29 -2.86 -12.76
N THR A 26 -8.31 -3.13 -13.62
CA THR A 26 -7.01 -2.46 -13.63
C THR A 26 -6.92 -1.33 -14.66
N PHE A 27 -8.02 -0.96 -15.29
CA PHE A 27 -8.02 0.00 -16.43
C PHE A 27 -7.35 1.32 -16.06
N THR A 28 -7.78 1.98 -14.98
CA THR A 28 -7.24 3.27 -14.56
C THR A 28 -5.77 3.19 -14.20
N LEU A 29 -5.38 2.19 -13.42
CA LEU A 29 -4.00 1.96 -13.03
C LEU A 29 -3.10 1.77 -14.26
N ARG A 30 -3.52 0.94 -15.22
CA ARG A 30 -2.76 0.68 -16.46
C ARG A 30 -2.64 1.93 -17.32
N LYS A 31 -3.73 2.67 -17.52
CA LYS A 31 -3.75 3.88 -18.33
C LYS A 31 -2.92 5.01 -17.74
N THR A 32 -2.99 5.21 -16.44
CA THR A 32 -2.16 6.20 -15.76
C THR A 32 -0.70 5.78 -15.70
N ALA A 33 -0.39 4.48 -15.50
CA ALA A 33 0.96 3.96 -15.57
C ALA A 33 1.60 4.17 -16.96
N GLU A 34 0.86 3.84 -18.03
CA GLU A 34 1.29 4.07 -19.41
C GLU A 34 1.64 5.55 -19.63
N LYS A 35 0.75 6.46 -19.20
CA LYS A 35 0.89 7.90 -19.35
C LYS A 35 2.09 8.47 -18.58
N CYS A 36 2.31 7.97 -17.37
CA CYS A 36 3.42 8.37 -16.49
C CYS A 36 4.74 7.62 -16.80
N GLY A 37 4.78 6.77 -17.83
CA GLY A 37 5.96 5.99 -18.21
C GLY A 37 6.41 4.96 -17.16
N ILE A 38 5.46 4.47 -16.34
CA ILE A 38 5.70 3.50 -15.27
C ILE A 38 5.70 2.07 -15.84
N PRO A 39 6.77 1.28 -15.64
CA PRO A 39 6.83 -0.12 -16.07
C PRO A 39 6.04 -1.00 -15.10
N LEU A 40 4.71 -1.06 -15.28
CA LEU A 40 3.78 -1.80 -14.43
C LEU A 40 3.76 -3.29 -14.78
N LEU A 41 3.91 -4.14 -13.78
CA LEU A 41 3.74 -5.59 -13.86
C LEU A 41 2.46 -6.00 -13.12
N LEU A 42 1.52 -6.63 -13.83
CA LEU A 42 0.31 -7.18 -13.23
C LEU A 42 0.58 -8.62 -12.76
N CYS A 43 0.33 -8.87 -11.48
CA CYS A 43 0.48 -10.19 -10.85
C CYS A 43 -0.86 -10.92 -10.81
N ASP A 44 -0.83 -12.25 -10.90
CA ASP A 44 -2.00 -13.15 -10.73
C ASP A 44 -3.16 -12.86 -11.70
N GLN A 45 -2.85 -12.43 -12.94
CA GLN A 45 -3.86 -12.03 -13.94
C GLN A 45 -4.87 -13.13 -14.22
N GLY A 46 -6.17 -12.81 -14.10
CA GLY A 46 -7.26 -13.74 -14.39
C GLY A 46 -7.45 -14.84 -13.35
N GLU A 47 -6.65 -14.88 -12.31
CA GLU A 47 -6.87 -15.83 -11.21
C GLU A 47 -8.11 -15.46 -10.39
N ARG A 48 -8.70 -16.46 -9.76
CA ARG A 48 -9.77 -16.21 -8.81
C ARG A 48 -9.18 -15.59 -7.53
N TRP A 49 -9.78 -14.51 -7.06
CA TRP A 49 -9.46 -13.91 -5.77
C TRP A 49 -9.63 -14.91 -4.62
N GLN A 50 -8.60 -15.11 -3.81
CA GLN A 50 -8.56 -16.07 -2.69
C GLN A 50 -8.32 -15.39 -1.33
N GLY A 51 -8.46 -14.07 -1.25
CA GLY A 51 -8.25 -13.28 -0.05
C GLY A 51 -6.96 -12.44 -0.07
N PHE A 52 -6.91 -11.48 0.83
CA PHE A 52 -5.81 -10.50 0.91
C PHE A 52 -4.48 -11.18 1.28
N TYR A 53 -4.48 -12.03 2.32
CA TYR A 53 -3.27 -12.76 2.71
C TYR A 53 -2.69 -13.57 1.55
N ARG A 54 -3.52 -14.33 0.84
CA ARG A 54 -3.06 -15.19 -0.25
C ARG A 54 -2.36 -14.42 -1.36
N HIS A 55 -2.94 -13.31 -1.81
CA HIS A 55 -2.39 -12.56 -2.95
C HIS A 55 -1.37 -11.50 -2.52
N LYS A 56 -1.62 -10.77 -1.42
CA LYS A 56 -0.78 -9.63 -1.04
C LYS A 56 0.39 -9.99 -0.12
N ILE A 57 0.36 -11.16 0.51
CA ILE A 57 1.45 -11.63 1.37
C ILE A 57 2.10 -12.87 0.75
N GLU A 58 1.39 -13.99 0.70
CA GLU A 58 1.99 -15.28 0.34
C GLU A 58 2.50 -15.32 -1.11
N LYS A 59 1.65 -14.98 -2.11
CA LYS A 59 2.07 -14.96 -3.51
C LYS A 59 3.03 -13.82 -3.82
N MET A 60 2.81 -12.65 -3.20
CA MET A 60 3.69 -11.52 -3.38
C MET A 60 5.11 -11.82 -2.90
N GLN A 61 5.28 -12.60 -1.84
CA GLN A 61 6.60 -13.08 -1.42
C GLN A 61 7.32 -13.80 -2.56
N SER A 62 6.64 -14.74 -3.23
CA SER A 62 7.22 -15.48 -4.37
C SER A 62 7.55 -14.57 -5.55
N HIS A 63 6.70 -13.58 -5.85
CA HIS A 63 7.01 -12.58 -6.89
C HIS A 63 8.25 -11.76 -6.53
N LEU A 64 8.37 -11.31 -5.30
CA LEU A 64 9.53 -10.54 -4.83
C LEU A 64 10.83 -11.36 -4.86
N GLU A 65 10.80 -12.64 -4.45
CA GLU A 65 11.95 -13.55 -4.51
C GLU A 65 12.45 -13.72 -5.95
N ASN A 66 11.55 -13.96 -6.90
CA ASN A 66 11.87 -14.09 -8.32
C ASN A 66 12.47 -12.80 -8.90
N LEU A 67 11.92 -11.64 -8.55
CA LEU A 67 12.41 -10.34 -9.00
C LEU A 67 13.78 -10.01 -8.41
N PHE A 68 14.01 -10.34 -7.14
CA PHE A 68 15.29 -10.18 -6.50
C PHE A 68 16.37 -11.05 -7.17
N ALA A 69 16.04 -12.29 -7.52
CA ALA A 69 16.93 -13.21 -8.23
C ALA A 69 17.38 -12.69 -9.60
N VAL A 70 16.50 -11.94 -10.31
CA VAL A 70 16.84 -11.31 -11.60
C VAL A 70 17.41 -9.89 -11.47
N GLY A 71 17.83 -9.49 -10.26
CA GLY A 71 18.58 -8.25 -10.02
C GLY A 71 17.75 -7.02 -9.68
N LYS A 72 16.43 -7.12 -9.57
CA LYS A 72 15.63 -6.01 -9.03
C LYS A 72 15.95 -5.78 -7.56
N ARG A 73 15.92 -4.53 -7.12
CA ARG A 73 16.27 -4.13 -5.75
C ARG A 73 15.14 -3.46 -5.01
N PHE A 74 14.27 -2.76 -5.71
CA PHE A 74 13.15 -2.01 -5.15
C PHE A 74 11.84 -2.46 -5.78
N ALA A 75 10.78 -2.49 -4.97
CA ALA A 75 9.44 -2.80 -5.44
C ALA A 75 8.40 -1.85 -4.85
N PHE A 76 7.44 -1.50 -5.69
CA PHE A 76 6.18 -0.89 -5.31
C PHE A 76 5.10 -1.96 -5.43
N ILE A 77 4.34 -2.21 -4.36
CA ILE A 77 3.21 -3.14 -4.32
C ILE A 77 1.94 -2.31 -4.26
N LEU A 78 1.05 -2.49 -5.20
CA LEU A 78 -0.13 -1.65 -5.43
C LEU A 78 -1.39 -2.49 -5.50
N ASP A 79 -2.49 -1.96 -5.01
CA ASP A 79 -3.81 -2.50 -5.29
C ASP A 79 -4.15 -2.31 -6.78
N GLY A 80 -4.68 -3.36 -7.41
CA GLY A 80 -4.91 -3.35 -8.85
C GLY A 80 -6.14 -2.56 -9.32
N ARG A 81 -7.05 -2.18 -8.40
CA ARG A 81 -8.36 -1.65 -8.77
C ARG A 81 -8.51 -0.14 -8.65
N ASP A 82 -7.92 0.42 -7.62
CA ASP A 82 -8.26 1.74 -7.08
C ASP A 82 -7.02 2.62 -6.84
N VAL A 83 -5.94 2.31 -7.55
CA VAL A 83 -4.69 3.07 -7.58
C VAL A 83 -4.51 3.76 -8.92
N ALA A 84 -3.97 4.98 -8.91
CA ALA A 84 -3.62 5.74 -10.11
C ALA A 84 -2.28 6.46 -9.92
N PHE A 85 -1.46 6.47 -10.97
CA PHE A 85 -0.26 7.30 -11.04
C PHE A 85 -0.63 8.69 -11.54
N ILE A 86 -0.10 9.72 -10.90
CA ILE A 86 -0.32 11.12 -11.31
C ILE A 86 0.97 11.88 -11.62
N ASP A 87 2.11 11.37 -11.19
CA ASP A 87 3.44 11.91 -11.52
C ASP A 87 4.23 10.95 -12.43
N PRO A 88 5.11 11.45 -13.30
CA PRO A 88 5.99 10.64 -14.13
C PRO A 88 7.01 9.85 -13.30
N LEU A 89 7.53 8.77 -13.89
CA LEU A 89 8.42 7.81 -13.24
C LEU A 89 9.59 8.45 -12.48
N ASP A 90 10.24 9.44 -13.06
CA ASP A 90 11.40 10.11 -12.45
C ASP A 90 11.01 10.89 -11.18
N VAL A 91 9.82 11.48 -11.14
CA VAL A 91 9.26 12.16 -9.97
C VAL A 91 8.93 11.13 -8.88
N VAL A 92 8.26 10.02 -9.26
CA VAL A 92 7.96 8.91 -8.33
C VAL A 92 9.25 8.39 -7.68
N LEU A 93 10.28 8.09 -8.48
CA LEU A 93 11.55 7.57 -7.99
C LEU A 93 12.31 8.59 -7.13
N ARG A 94 12.28 9.88 -7.50
CA ARG A 94 12.91 10.94 -6.70
C ARG A 94 12.25 11.07 -5.32
N LYS A 95 10.91 11.07 -5.24
CA LYS A 95 10.16 11.11 -3.99
C LYS A 95 10.43 9.85 -3.15
N PHE A 96 10.40 8.69 -3.76
CA PHE A 96 10.75 7.44 -3.09
C PHE A 96 12.17 7.48 -2.50
N ASN A 97 13.18 7.88 -3.28
CA ASN A 97 14.57 7.97 -2.82
C ASN A 97 14.76 8.97 -1.68
N LYS A 98 13.97 10.04 -1.64
CA LYS A 98 13.97 11.01 -0.53
C LYS A 98 13.48 10.38 0.77
N LEU A 99 12.40 9.58 0.70
CA LEU A 99 11.73 8.96 1.85
C LEU A 99 12.38 7.64 2.28
N ASN A 100 12.95 6.88 1.32
CA ASN A 100 13.52 5.58 1.60
C ASN A 100 14.77 5.68 2.48
N ARG A 101 14.65 5.23 3.72
CA ARG A 101 15.70 5.14 4.73
C ARG A 101 15.96 3.71 5.16
N GLY A 102 15.78 2.73 4.23
CA GLY A 102 15.85 1.30 4.52
C GLY A 102 14.62 0.77 5.26
N ARG A 103 13.51 1.52 5.21
CA ARG A 103 12.20 1.14 5.78
C ARG A 103 11.17 1.04 4.68
N ALA A 104 10.19 0.16 4.85
CA ALA A 104 9.06 0.09 3.93
C ALA A 104 8.13 1.29 4.14
N ILE A 105 7.85 2.01 3.06
CA ILE A 105 6.96 3.16 3.04
C ILE A 105 5.55 2.63 2.79
N PHE A 106 4.67 2.84 3.75
CA PHE A 106 3.26 2.52 3.67
C PHE A 106 2.43 3.77 3.49
N ASN A 107 1.33 3.62 2.80
CA ASN A 107 0.33 4.64 2.67
C ASN A 107 -0.31 4.99 4.03
N HIS A 108 -0.60 6.26 4.24
CA HIS A 108 -1.34 6.74 5.41
C HIS A 108 -2.84 6.69 5.14
N ASP A 109 -3.61 6.08 6.04
CA ASP A 109 -5.07 6.03 5.92
C ASP A 109 -5.73 7.35 6.35
N VAL A 110 -6.94 7.60 5.88
CA VAL A 110 -7.66 8.85 6.18
C VAL A 110 -8.22 8.82 7.59
N PRO A 111 -8.06 9.90 8.38
CA PRO A 111 -8.69 10.02 9.69
C PRO A 111 -10.22 9.88 9.62
N GLY A 112 -10.81 9.23 10.62
CA GLY A 112 -12.27 9.16 10.80
C GLY A 112 -12.95 7.89 10.31
N LYS A 113 -12.32 7.03 9.50
CA LYS A 113 -12.86 5.69 9.21
C LYS A 113 -12.31 4.65 10.18
N ILE A 114 -13.24 3.95 10.82
CA ILE A 114 -12.95 2.75 11.62
C ILE A 114 -13.17 1.56 10.69
N TRP A 115 -12.08 0.91 10.28
CA TRP A 115 -12.17 -0.39 9.62
C TRP A 115 -12.45 -1.48 10.66
N PRO A 116 -13.11 -2.58 10.29
CA PRO A 116 -13.32 -3.70 11.22
C PRO A 116 -12.02 -4.24 11.85
N SER A 117 -10.89 -4.10 11.14
CA SER A 117 -9.56 -4.47 11.61
C SER A 117 -8.91 -3.47 12.59
N HIS A 118 -9.54 -2.33 12.86
CA HIS A 118 -9.01 -1.34 13.80
C HIS A 118 -9.30 -1.75 15.25
N ASN A 119 -8.40 -2.54 15.82
CA ASN A 119 -8.39 -2.84 17.23
C ASN A 119 -7.80 -1.65 18.01
N GLU A 120 -8.49 -1.15 19.06
CA GLU A 120 -8.02 0.01 19.84
C GLU A 120 -6.69 -0.23 20.56
N THR A 121 -6.45 -1.46 21.03
CA THR A 121 -5.17 -1.82 21.66
C THR A 121 -4.04 -1.72 20.63
N LEU A 122 -4.26 -2.23 19.42
CA LEU A 122 -3.31 -2.15 18.33
C LEU A 122 -3.01 -0.70 17.93
N GLN A 123 -4.06 0.12 17.81
CA GLN A 123 -3.90 1.54 17.46
C GLN A 123 -3.13 2.33 18.53
N ARG A 124 -3.38 2.07 19.81
CA ARG A 124 -2.63 2.69 20.93
C ARG A 124 -1.16 2.29 20.92
N GLU A 125 -0.88 1.02 20.66
CA GLU A 125 0.51 0.52 20.57
C GLU A 125 1.27 1.16 19.39
N ILE A 126 0.62 1.28 18.24
CA ILE A 126 1.19 1.94 17.06
C ILE A 126 1.43 3.42 17.34
N ALA A 127 0.45 4.13 17.93
CA ALA A 127 0.55 5.56 18.25
C ALA A 127 1.75 5.87 19.17
N GLY A 128 2.08 4.96 20.09
CA GLY A 128 3.26 5.10 20.95
C GLY A 128 4.61 4.93 20.22
N LYS A 129 4.62 4.41 19.00
CA LYS A 129 5.84 4.08 18.24
C LYS A 129 6.04 4.90 16.98
N VAL A 130 4.98 5.48 16.45
CA VAL A 130 5.00 6.32 15.26
C VAL A 130 4.74 7.76 15.67
N HIS A 131 5.66 8.67 15.34
CA HIS A 131 5.54 10.10 15.65
C HIS A 131 4.50 10.78 14.72
N SER A 132 3.23 10.42 14.88
CA SER A 132 2.11 11.04 14.19
C SER A 132 0.90 11.05 15.10
N GLU A 133 0.10 12.12 15.06
CA GLU A 133 -1.14 12.22 15.81
C GLU A 133 -2.16 11.12 15.43
N HIS A 134 -2.08 10.63 14.17
CA HIS A 134 -2.98 9.62 13.64
C HIS A 134 -2.21 8.59 12.77
N PRO A 135 -1.36 7.73 13.37
CA PRO A 135 -0.55 6.79 12.60
C PRO A 135 -1.38 5.60 12.10
N ARG A 136 -2.14 5.81 11.04
CA ARG A 136 -2.98 4.77 10.43
C ARG A 136 -2.33 4.25 9.17
N LEU A 137 -1.85 3.00 9.23
CA LEU A 137 -1.31 2.30 8.08
C LEU A 137 -2.46 1.85 7.17
N ASN A 138 -2.31 2.14 5.86
CA ASN A 138 -3.11 1.55 4.80
C ASN A 138 -2.22 0.66 3.91
N ALA A 139 -2.71 -0.53 3.58
CA ALA A 139 -1.96 -1.56 2.86
C ALA A 139 -2.13 -1.51 1.33
N GLY A 140 -2.88 -0.55 0.79
CA GLY A 140 -3.17 -0.47 -0.66
C GLY A 140 -1.97 -0.04 -1.51
N MET A 141 -0.98 0.61 -0.91
CA MET A 141 0.27 1.01 -1.56
C MET A 141 1.45 0.88 -0.60
N ILE A 142 2.48 0.16 -1.04
CA ILE A 142 3.69 -0.12 -0.26
C ILE A 142 4.89 0.03 -1.19
N ALA A 143 5.99 0.65 -0.73
CA ALA A 143 7.24 0.72 -1.47
C ALA A 143 8.46 0.52 -0.57
N SER A 144 9.42 -0.30 -1.00
CA SER A 144 10.68 -0.50 -0.28
C SER A 144 11.75 -1.18 -1.14
N ASP A 145 12.93 -1.40 -0.54
CA ASP A 145 13.82 -2.44 -1.02
C ASP A 145 13.19 -3.83 -0.82
N ILE A 146 13.46 -4.73 -1.77
CA ILE A 146 12.84 -6.07 -1.80
C ILE A 146 13.22 -6.89 -0.55
N VAL A 147 14.42 -6.73 -0.01
CA VAL A 147 14.87 -7.47 1.18
C VAL A 147 14.02 -7.09 2.41
N THR A 148 13.75 -5.81 2.59
CA THR A 148 12.86 -5.32 3.67
C THR A 148 11.43 -5.82 3.46
N LEU A 149 10.89 -5.78 2.23
CA LEU A 149 9.57 -6.33 1.94
C LEU A 149 9.49 -7.83 2.26
N LEU A 150 10.46 -8.63 1.84
CA LEU A 150 10.51 -10.07 2.14
C LEU A 150 10.53 -10.35 3.64
N LYS A 151 11.26 -9.56 4.43
CA LYS A 151 11.24 -9.68 5.89
C LYS A 151 9.85 -9.38 6.46
N ILE A 152 9.21 -8.31 6.01
CA ILE A 152 7.85 -7.95 6.45
C ILE A 152 6.85 -9.04 6.08
N GLN A 153 6.92 -9.61 4.87
CA GLN A 153 6.06 -10.72 4.45
C GLN A 153 6.25 -11.96 5.35
N ALA A 154 7.50 -12.29 5.67
CA ALA A 154 7.81 -13.41 6.57
C ALA A 154 7.27 -13.17 7.99
N HIS A 155 7.39 -11.94 8.53
CA HIS A 155 6.81 -11.59 9.83
C HIS A 155 5.27 -11.64 9.79
N ALA A 156 4.63 -11.12 8.74
CA ALA A 156 3.18 -11.17 8.59
C ALA A 156 2.66 -12.61 8.53
N THR A 157 3.37 -13.51 7.84
CA THR A 157 3.05 -14.94 7.81
C THR A 157 3.19 -15.58 9.20
N ALA A 158 4.27 -15.33 9.92
CA ALA A 158 4.48 -15.86 11.27
C ALA A 158 3.43 -15.34 12.27
N ILE A 159 3.02 -14.08 12.16
CA ILE A 159 1.94 -13.48 12.95
C ILE A 159 0.61 -14.16 12.63
N ARG A 160 0.28 -14.33 11.36
CA ARG A 160 -0.93 -15.05 10.94
C ARG A 160 -1.01 -16.46 11.53
N ASP A 161 0.07 -17.22 11.42
CA ASP A 161 0.14 -18.60 11.95
C ASP A 161 0.00 -18.60 13.48
N SER A 162 0.55 -17.59 14.14
CA SER A 162 0.38 -17.40 15.59
C SER A 162 -1.06 -17.09 15.96
N LEU A 163 -1.76 -16.24 15.19
CA LEU A 163 -3.18 -15.93 15.40
C LEU A 163 -4.06 -17.15 15.16
N LEU A 164 -3.79 -17.97 14.14
CA LEU A 164 -4.54 -19.18 13.84
C LEU A 164 -4.34 -20.26 14.90
N SER A 165 -3.12 -20.45 15.37
CA SER A 165 -2.80 -21.50 16.35
C SER A 165 -3.06 -21.09 17.81
N GLY A 166 -3.22 -19.81 18.09
CA GLY A 166 -3.25 -19.25 19.45
C GLY A 166 -1.90 -19.34 20.17
N LYS A 167 -0.83 -19.68 19.46
CA LYS A 167 0.51 -19.86 20.03
C LYS A 167 1.46 -18.82 19.47
N SER A 168 2.03 -17.99 20.33
CA SER A 168 3.06 -17.01 19.96
C SER A 168 4.09 -16.87 21.07
N GLN A 169 5.35 -16.64 20.71
CA GLN A 169 6.40 -16.24 21.65
C GLN A 169 6.29 -14.73 21.98
N ASP A 170 5.73 -13.95 21.07
CA ASP A 170 5.53 -12.51 21.26
C ASP A 170 4.35 -12.24 22.18
N ALA A 171 4.59 -11.48 23.26
CA ALA A 171 3.58 -11.16 24.25
C ALA A 171 2.46 -10.26 23.69
N PHE A 172 2.81 -9.36 22.78
CA PHE A 172 1.84 -8.46 22.13
C PHE A 172 0.93 -9.22 21.17
N VAL A 173 1.49 -10.13 20.35
CA VAL A 173 0.69 -10.99 19.45
C VAL A 173 -0.25 -11.89 20.27
N ARG A 174 0.18 -12.43 21.41
CA ARG A 174 -0.71 -13.18 22.32
C ARG A 174 -1.85 -12.31 22.85
N LYS A 175 -1.55 -11.08 23.21
CA LYS A 175 -2.56 -10.13 23.70
C LYS A 175 -3.60 -9.84 22.60
N ILE A 176 -3.18 -9.55 21.38
CA ILE A 176 -4.07 -9.34 20.23
C ILE A 176 -4.92 -10.59 19.97
N HIS A 177 -4.31 -11.77 19.97
CA HIS A 177 -5.06 -13.04 19.82
C HIS A 177 -6.13 -13.20 20.91
N HIS A 178 -5.81 -12.86 22.16
CA HIS A 178 -6.77 -12.94 23.27
C HIS A 178 -7.97 -12.00 23.06
N GLU A 179 -7.74 -10.82 22.48
CA GLU A 179 -8.80 -9.79 22.28
C GLU A 179 -9.70 -10.08 21.07
N ILE A 180 -9.14 -10.57 19.97
CA ILE A 180 -9.86 -10.73 18.70
C ILE A 180 -9.86 -12.17 18.15
N GLY A 181 -9.17 -13.10 18.80
CA GLY A 181 -9.02 -14.48 18.32
C GLY A 181 -8.31 -14.54 16.99
N ALA A 182 -8.78 -15.43 16.12
CA ALA A 182 -8.31 -15.53 14.74
C ALA A 182 -9.04 -14.57 13.77
N ALA A 183 -9.87 -13.65 14.27
CA ALA A 183 -10.51 -12.67 13.41
C ALA A 183 -9.47 -11.84 12.65
N HIS A 184 -9.75 -11.53 11.38
CA HIS A 184 -8.87 -10.75 10.51
C HIS A 184 -7.48 -11.36 10.22
N HIS A 185 -7.27 -12.66 10.46
CA HIS A 185 -6.00 -13.34 10.14
C HIS A 185 -5.68 -13.36 8.64
N ASP A 186 -6.66 -13.16 7.77
CA ASP A 186 -6.49 -13.06 6.31
C ASP A 186 -6.54 -11.60 5.79
N ASP A 187 -6.66 -10.61 6.68
CA ASP A 187 -6.63 -9.19 6.36
C ASP A 187 -5.17 -8.69 6.35
N ASP A 188 -4.65 -8.33 5.19
CA ASP A 188 -3.28 -7.87 5.02
C ASP A 188 -2.99 -6.58 5.81
N GLN A 189 -3.92 -5.64 5.82
CA GLN A 189 -3.77 -4.38 6.57
C GLN A 189 -3.65 -4.63 8.06
N HIS A 190 -4.45 -5.55 8.61
CA HIS A 190 -4.37 -5.92 10.01
C HIS A 190 -3.04 -6.60 10.35
N LEU A 191 -2.59 -7.54 9.52
CA LEU A 191 -1.30 -8.22 9.69
C LEU A 191 -0.13 -7.22 9.65
N TYR A 192 -0.13 -6.29 8.71
CA TYR A 192 0.91 -5.24 8.64
C TYR A 192 0.85 -4.27 9.83
N GLN A 193 -0.32 -3.97 10.37
CA GLN A 193 -0.46 -3.16 11.58
C GLN A 193 0.15 -3.88 12.80
N ILE A 194 -0.04 -5.19 12.94
CA ILE A 194 0.61 -5.97 14.00
C ILE A 194 2.13 -6.02 13.77
N CYS A 195 2.59 -6.20 12.52
CA CYS A 195 4.01 -6.10 12.18
C CYS A 195 4.60 -4.74 12.58
N LEU A 196 3.92 -3.65 12.27
CA LEU A 196 4.34 -2.30 12.65
C LEU A 196 4.45 -2.15 14.17
N ALA A 197 3.50 -2.70 14.92
CA ALA A 197 3.54 -2.67 16.38
C ALA A 197 4.71 -3.50 16.96
N CYS A 198 5.08 -4.61 16.31
CA CYS A 198 6.19 -5.46 16.75
C CYS A 198 7.57 -4.97 16.27
N TYR A 199 7.65 -4.43 15.05
CA TYR A 199 8.91 -4.10 14.35
C TYR A 199 8.87 -2.69 13.74
N PRO A 200 8.62 -1.63 14.53
CA PRO A 200 8.39 -0.27 14.01
C PRO A 200 9.57 0.29 13.20
N GLU A 201 10.79 -0.18 13.45
CA GLU A 201 11.99 0.25 12.73
C GLU A 201 12.00 -0.14 11.26
N MET A 202 11.18 -1.11 10.85
CA MET A 202 11.04 -1.54 9.46
C MET A 202 10.03 -0.72 8.65
N PHE A 203 9.27 0.15 9.31
CA PHE A 203 8.13 0.86 8.73
C PHE A 203 8.31 2.37 8.70
N HIS A 204 7.81 2.99 7.65
CA HIS A 204 7.58 4.42 7.52
C HIS A 204 6.16 4.63 7.00
N ILE A 205 5.33 5.37 7.72
CA ILE A 205 4.00 5.77 7.25
C ILE A 205 4.14 7.14 6.61
N ASP A 206 3.76 7.28 5.35
CA ASP A 206 3.82 8.53 4.58
C ASP A 206 2.70 9.49 5.03
N CYS A 207 2.82 10.00 6.26
CA CYS A 207 1.84 10.91 6.86
C CYS A 207 1.78 12.26 6.12
N GLU A 208 2.89 12.68 5.53
CA GLU A 208 2.99 13.91 4.75
C GLU A 208 2.47 13.75 3.32
N ARG A 209 2.09 12.53 2.93
CA ARG A 209 1.55 12.21 1.61
C ARG A 209 2.43 12.66 0.45
N GLU A 210 3.75 12.56 0.62
CA GLU A 210 4.71 12.95 -0.42
C GLU A 210 4.72 11.97 -1.59
N LEU A 211 4.67 10.66 -1.30
CA LEU A 211 4.69 9.61 -2.31
C LEU A 211 3.27 9.07 -2.56
N PHE A 212 2.55 8.77 -1.50
CA PHE A 212 1.25 8.12 -1.52
C PHE A 212 0.17 8.99 -0.88
N ALA A 213 -1.02 9.01 -1.47
CA ALA A 213 -2.19 9.60 -0.82
C ALA A 213 -3.43 8.72 -0.96
N VAL A 214 -4.12 8.48 0.15
CA VAL A 214 -5.48 7.94 0.15
C VAL A 214 -6.46 9.08 -0.08
N ILE A 215 -7.31 8.92 -1.08
CA ILE A 215 -8.43 9.82 -1.35
C ILE A 215 -9.71 9.09 -1.00
N MET A 216 -10.40 9.59 0.00
CA MET A 216 -11.73 9.09 0.34
C MET A 216 -12.74 9.90 -0.45
N SER A 217 -13.41 9.28 -1.40
CA SER A 217 -14.63 9.87 -1.94
C SER A 217 -15.83 9.09 -1.43
N TYR A 218 -16.71 9.78 -0.77
CA TYR A 218 -18.11 9.42 -0.81
C TYR A 218 -18.66 9.90 -2.16
N PRO A 219 -19.61 9.19 -2.79
CA PRO A 219 -20.14 9.55 -4.10
C PRO A 219 -20.62 11.01 -4.20
N ASN A 220 -21.08 11.58 -3.08
CA ASN A 220 -21.59 12.96 -3.02
C ASN A 220 -20.51 14.01 -2.71
N VAL A 221 -19.29 13.62 -2.40
CA VAL A 221 -18.22 14.51 -1.97
C VAL A 221 -17.40 15.05 -3.15
N MET A 222 -17.42 14.37 -4.29
CA MET A 222 -16.71 14.83 -5.50
C MET A 222 -17.31 16.13 -6.07
N HIS A 223 -18.64 16.32 -5.98
CA HIS A 223 -19.31 17.51 -6.48
C HIS A 223 -19.38 18.67 -5.46
N GLU A 224 -19.45 18.37 -4.16
CA GLU A 224 -19.61 19.40 -3.13
C GLU A 224 -18.30 20.00 -2.61
N HIS A 225 -17.16 19.35 -2.84
CA HIS A 225 -15.85 19.75 -2.29
C HIS A 225 -14.77 20.02 -3.33
N SER A 226 -15.12 20.39 -4.54
CA SER A 226 -14.16 20.92 -5.54
C SER A 226 -13.38 22.13 -5.02
N ASN A 227 -13.87 22.78 -3.96
CA ASN A 227 -13.27 23.95 -3.30
C ASN A 227 -12.60 23.63 -1.94
N ASP A 228 -12.46 22.36 -1.54
CA ASP A 228 -11.75 22.01 -0.32
C ASP A 228 -10.22 22.15 -0.55
N PRO A 229 -9.57 23.17 0.07
CA PRO A 229 -8.15 23.43 -0.11
C PRO A 229 -7.28 22.24 0.34
N THR A 230 -7.76 21.40 1.28
CA THR A 230 -7.01 20.21 1.72
C THR A 230 -6.92 19.15 0.64
N ARG A 231 -7.85 19.12 -0.31
CA ARG A 231 -7.81 18.23 -1.48
C ARG A 231 -6.82 18.68 -2.54
N HIS A 232 -6.77 19.98 -2.79
CA HIS A 232 -5.79 20.55 -3.72
C HIS A 232 -4.37 20.28 -3.22
N ASP A 233 -4.10 20.45 -1.93
CA ASP A 233 -2.79 20.19 -1.35
C ASP A 233 -2.37 18.72 -1.46
N VAL A 234 -3.27 17.77 -1.14
CA VAL A 234 -2.98 16.33 -1.24
C VAL A 234 -2.68 15.90 -2.68
N ILE A 235 -3.44 16.41 -3.65
CA ILE A 235 -3.23 16.13 -5.07
C ILE A 235 -1.92 16.75 -5.54
N HIS A 236 -1.54 17.92 -5.03
CA HIS A 236 -0.32 18.61 -5.45
C HIS A 236 0.96 17.95 -4.94
N HIS A 237 0.92 17.20 -3.86
CA HIS A 237 2.11 16.61 -3.24
C HIS A 237 2.32 15.13 -3.52
N ALA A 238 1.27 14.31 -3.58
CA ALA A 238 1.39 12.89 -3.83
C ALA A 238 1.79 12.57 -5.29
N ALA A 239 2.46 11.42 -5.48
CA ALA A 239 2.79 10.89 -6.80
C ALA A 239 1.88 9.75 -7.25
N ILE A 240 1.28 9.04 -6.29
CA ILE A 240 0.40 7.90 -6.52
C ILE A 240 -0.81 8.05 -5.60
N LEU A 241 -2.00 7.90 -6.17
CA LEU A 241 -3.26 8.01 -5.47
C LEU A 241 -3.91 6.65 -5.25
N HIS A 242 -4.55 6.47 -4.11
CA HIS A 242 -5.36 5.31 -3.78
C HIS A 242 -6.76 5.74 -3.34
N SER A 243 -7.78 5.17 -3.98
CA SER A 243 -9.19 5.47 -3.65
C SER A 243 -9.99 4.19 -3.40
N PRO A 244 -9.93 3.63 -2.19
CA PRO A 244 -10.40 2.26 -1.87
C PRO A 244 -11.87 1.97 -2.20
N TRP A 245 -12.66 2.90 -2.66
CA TRP A 245 -14.10 2.70 -2.90
C TRP A 245 -14.62 3.24 -4.22
N LEU A 246 -13.79 3.95 -4.99
CA LEU A 246 -14.21 4.64 -6.21
C LEU A 246 -14.03 3.83 -7.50
N SER A 247 -13.49 2.65 -7.44
CA SER A 247 -13.13 1.85 -8.63
C SER A 247 -14.29 1.47 -9.56
N ARG A 248 -15.49 1.97 -9.32
CA ARG A 248 -16.70 1.61 -10.08
C ARG A 248 -17.31 2.77 -10.87
N GLY A 249 -16.74 3.98 -10.81
CA GLY A 249 -17.30 5.16 -11.49
C GLY A 249 -16.44 5.61 -12.67
N SER A 250 -17.09 6.02 -13.78
CA SER A 250 -16.44 6.70 -14.90
C SER A 250 -15.64 7.93 -14.44
N ASP A 251 -16.17 8.65 -13.47
CA ASP A 251 -15.61 9.92 -12.97
C ASP A 251 -14.22 9.79 -12.36
N TRP A 252 -13.92 8.67 -11.64
CA TRP A 252 -12.57 8.39 -11.13
C TRP A 252 -11.55 8.22 -12.26
N ASN A 253 -11.93 7.48 -13.29
CA ASN A 253 -11.07 7.22 -14.43
C ASN A 253 -10.75 8.50 -15.21
N GLU A 254 -11.77 9.31 -15.51
CA GLU A 254 -11.63 10.56 -16.23
C GLU A 254 -10.79 11.56 -15.44
N TRP A 255 -11.11 11.76 -14.17
CA TRP A 255 -10.42 12.70 -13.30
C TRP A 255 -8.93 12.37 -13.09
N THR A 256 -8.59 11.08 -12.81
CA THR A 256 -7.19 10.68 -12.62
C THR A 256 -6.38 10.76 -13.90
N LEU A 257 -6.98 10.46 -15.04
CA LEU A 257 -6.35 10.61 -16.35
C LEU A 257 -6.12 12.07 -16.72
N GLU A 258 -7.03 12.97 -16.35
CA GLU A 258 -6.88 14.41 -16.53
C GLU A 258 -5.70 14.94 -15.71
N ILE A 259 -5.63 14.64 -14.41
CA ILE A 259 -4.53 15.06 -13.55
C ILE A 259 -3.19 14.52 -14.07
N ALA A 260 -3.13 13.23 -14.40
CA ALA A 260 -1.92 12.64 -14.97
C ALA A 260 -1.52 13.30 -16.30
N THR A 261 -2.47 13.89 -17.04
CA THR A 261 -2.19 14.63 -18.27
C THR A 261 -1.61 16.00 -17.99
N GLN A 262 -2.11 16.69 -16.98
CA GLN A 262 -1.68 18.05 -16.64
C GLN A 262 -0.26 18.07 -16.03
N ARG A 263 0.19 16.95 -15.45
CA ARG A 263 1.49 16.84 -14.78
C ARG A 263 2.62 16.24 -15.62
N ASN A 264 2.30 15.68 -16.77
CA ASN A 264 3.24 15.12 -17.74
C ASN A 264 3.37 16.00 -18.99
#